data_b7a6d77dd9df91967cd138c90e6ca1f5
#
_entry.id   b7a6d77dd9df91967cd138c90e6ca1f5
#
_cell.length_a   1.000
_cell.length_b   1.000
_cell.length_c   1.000
_cell.angle_alpha   90.00
_cell.angle_beta   90.00
_cell.angle_gamma   90.00
#
_symmetry.space_group_name_H-M   'P 1'
#
loop_
_entity.id
_entity.type
_entity.pdbx_description
1 polymer ?
#
loop_
_entity_poly.entity_id
_entity_poly.type
_entity_poly.pdbx_seq_one_letter_code
_entity_poly.pdbx_strand_id
1 'polypeptide(L)'
;MTRLIFTGLCFLIMFGCASHPTINPHLPEAGKVKKGYALSTENVFPYLWVRKGLSDKSEIGFRLGLPIYGTGIDYSRVLYQKDNKWDMINLAWSVNPNFNMDGTYYKFKTKKGNDGFLKSRWWGIRGMIIRNGITNHTSNRLGLLMGFQGNPRWGMELGYFHDPTAMPITEI
;
A
#
# COMPACT_ATOMS: atom_id res chain seq x y z
N MET A 1 14.28 -17.46 29.51
CA MET A 1 14.35 -16.04 29.16
C MET A 1 14.16 -15.80 27.66
N THR A 2 14.87 -16.46 26.77
CA THR A 2 14.78 -16.29 25.32
C THR A 2 13.36 -16.45 24.72
N ARG A 3 12.58 -17.40 25.20
CA ARG A 3 11.20 -17.63 24.73
C ARG A 3 10.24 -16.48 25.10
N LEU A 4 10.39 -15.90 26.30
CA LEU A 4 9.59 -14.74 26.73
C LEU A 4 9.92 -13.48 25.92
N ILE A 5 11.21 -13.27 25.62
CA ILE A 5 11.65 -12.13 24.79
C ILE A 5 11.11 -12.28 23.36
N PHE A 6 11.18 -13.49 22.81
CA PHE A 6 10.66 -13.76 21.47
C PHE A 6 9.13 -13.59 21.39
N THR A 7 8.40 -14.08 22.40
CA THR A 7 6.94 -13.90 22.49
C THR A 7 6.59 -12.42 22.67
N GLY A 8 7.32 -11.68 23.51
CA GLY A 8 7.12 -10.25 23.70
C GLY A 8 7.43 -9.44 22.43
N LEU A 9 8.49 -9.80 21.70
CA LEU A 9 8.84 -9.17 20.43
C LEU A 9 7.78 -9.45 19.34
N CYS A 10 7.27 -10.68 19.26
CA CYS A 10 6.15 -11.01 18.38
C CYS A 10 4.88 -10.24 18.74
N PHE A 11 4.57 -10.06 20.03
CA PHE A 11 3.44 -9.25 20.48
C PHE A 11 3.62 -7.76 20.11
N LEU A 12 4.79 -7.18 20.30
CA LEU A 12 5.08 -5.78 19.94
C LEU A 12 4.95 -5.52 18.43
N ILE A 13 5.34 -6.47 17.60
CA ILE A 13 5.20 -6.40 16.14
C ILE A 13 3.71 -6.46 15.73
N MET A 14 2.87 -7.14 16.51
CA MET A 14 1.44 -7.32 16.24
C MET A 14 0.60 -6.04 16.44
N PHE A 15 1.03 -5.09 17.26
CA PHE A 15 0.20 -3.96 17.69
C PHE A 15 0.31 -2.68 16.85
N GLY A 16 1.22 -2.60 15.89
CA GLY A 16 1.52 -1.36 15.18
C GLY A 16 1.30 -1.35 13.66
N CYS A 17 1.01 -2.49 13.05
CA CYS A 17 1.07 -2.60 11.60
C CYS A 17 -0.24 -2.23 10.91
N ALA A 18 -0.18 -1.24 10.02
CA ALA A 18 -1.22 -0.93 9.06
C ALA A 18 -0.85 -1.56 7.72
N SER A 19 -1.77 -2.32 7.15
CA SER A 19 -1.56 -2.96 5.87
C SER A 19 -1.93 -2.02 4.72
N HIS A 20 -1.03 -1.85 3.76
CA HIS A 20 -1.23 -1.00 2.59
C HIS A 20 -1.46 -1.79 1.31
N PRO A 21 -2.25 -1.25 0.36
CA PRO A 21 -2.39 -1.87 -0.95
C PRO A 21 -1.07 -1.82 -1.72
N THR A 22 -0.75 -2.89 -2.42
CA THR A 22 0.31 -2.90 -3.42
C THR A 22 -0.19 -2.22 -4.68
N ILE A 23 0.44 -1.13 -5.07
CA ILE A 23 0.10 -0.40 -6.27
C ILE A 23 0.66 -1.10 -7.51
N ASN A 24 -0.16 -1.16 -8.54
CA ASN A 24 0.30 -1.49 -9.88
C ASN A 24 0.79 -0.19 -10.55
N PRO A 25 2.10 -0.03 -10.82
CA PRO A 25 2.64 1.20 -11.39
C PRO A 25 2.44 1.30 -12.93
N HIS A 26 1.42 0.68 -13.45
CA HIS A 26 1.02 0.72 -14.84
C HIS A 26 -0.47 1.05 -14.94
N LEU A 27 -0.85 1.67 -16.05
CA LEU A 27 -2.26 1.96 -16.32
C LEU A 27 -3.12 0.70 -16.27
N PRO A 28 -4.34 0.78 -15.74
CA PRO A 28 -5.31 -0.30 -15.83
C PRO A 28 -5.60 -0.65 -17.29
N GLU A 29 -5.93 -1.90 -17.54
CA GLU A 29 -6.37 -2.40 -18.85
C GLU A 29 -7.63 -3.22 -18.64
N ALA A 30 -8.72 -2.86 -19.33
CA ALA A 30 -10.02 -3.50 -19.17
C ALA A 30 -9.92 -5.03 -19.29
N GLY A 31 -10.48 -5.75 -18.32
CA GLY A 31 -10.49 -7.22 -18.27
C GLY A 31 -9.17 -7.89 -17.91
N LYS A 32 -8.04 -7.18 -17.90
CA LYS A 32 -6.73 -7.76 -17.61
C LYS A 32 -6.59 -8.03 -16.10
N VAL A 33 -6.07 -9.21 -15.79
CA VAL A 33 -5.77 -9.62 -14.40
C VAL A 33 -4.26 -9.64 -14.22
N LYS A 34 -3.78 -8.96 -13.17
CA LYS A 34 -2.40 -8.96 -12.72
C LYS A 34 -2.34 -9.56 -11.33
N LYS A 35 -1.28 -10.30 -11.02
CA LYS A 35 -1.08 -10.94 -9.73
C LYS A 35 0.39 -10.91 -9.34
N GLY A 36 0.65 -10.95 -8.05
CA GLY A 36 1.99 -10.98 -7.51
C GLY A 36 2.00 -11.20 -6.02
N TYR A 37 3.16 -11.03 -5.44
CA TYR A 37 3.37 -11.02 -4.00
C TYR A 37 4.08 -9.72 -3.60
N ALA A 38 3.92 -9.32 -2.36
CA ALA A 38 4.64 -8.18 -1.80
C ALA A 38 5.13 -8.51 -0.39
N LEU A 39 6.25 -7.91 -0.05
CA LEU A 39 6.81 -7.88 1.30
C LEU A 39 6.77 -6.44 1.78
N SER A 40 6.33 -6.25 3.00
CA SER A 40 6.35 -4.95 3.66
C SER A 40 7.01 -5.11 5.03
N THR A 41 7.79 -4.13 5.44
CA THR A 41 8.36 -4.09 6.79
C THR A 41 7.28 -3.95 7.87
N GLU A 42 6.11 -3.45 7.50
CA GLU A 42 4.94 -3.35 8.39
C GLU A 42 4.18 -4.68 8.48
N ASN A 43 4.20 -5.48 7.42
CA ASN A 43 3.69 -6.84 7.42
C ASN A 43 4.87 -7.80 7.49
N VAL A 44 5.10 -8.39 8.63
CA VAL A 44 6.20 -9.37 8.85
C VAL A 44 6.13 -10.55 7.85
N PHE A 45 4.93 -10.83 7.33
CA PHE A 45 4.68 -11.90 6.38
C PHE A 45 4.36 -11.36 4.98
N PRO A 46 4.77 -12.09 3.93
CA PRO A 46 4.39 -11.75 2.56
C PRO A 46 2.88 -11.86 2.38
N TYR A 47 2.34 -11.06 1.49
CA TYR A 47 0.97 -11.19 1.05
C TYR A 47 0.87 -11.35 -0.46
N LEU A 48 -0.15 -12.06 -0.88
CA LEU A 48 -0.50 -12.23 -2.29
C LEU A 48 -1.48 -11.12 -2.68
N TRP A 49 -1.35 -10.63 -3.89
CA TRP A 49 -2.29 -9.66 -4.42
C TRP A 49 -2.74 -10.03 -5.84
N VAL A 50 -3.98 -9.71 -6.13
CA VAL A 50 -4.59 -9.85 -7.45
C VAL A 50 -5.30 -8.54 -7.77
N ARG A 51 -5.10 -8.02 -8.97
CA ARG A 51 -5.76 -6.80 -9.47
C ARG A 51 -6.43 -7.08 -10.81
N LYS A 52 -7.66 -6.61 -10.98
CA LYS A 52 -8.42 -6.74 -12.22
C LYS A 52 -8.80 -5.36 -12.74
N GLY A 53 -8.42 -5.05 -13.98
CA GLY A 53 -8.88 -3.86 -14.67
C GLY A 53 -10.39 -3.96 -14.95
N LEU A 54 -11.15 -2.99 -14.46
CA LEU A 54 -12.57 -2.83 -14.74
C LEU A 54 -12.79 -2.01 -16.02
N SER A 55 -11.87 -1.09 -16.27
CA SER A 55 -11.80 -0.26 -17.47
C SER A 55 -10.35 0.17 -17.69
N ASP A 56 -10.07 0.92 -18.75
CA ASP A 56 -8.75 1.51 -19.01
C ASP A 56 -8.38 2.63 -18.00
N LYS A 57 -9.30 2.98 -17.10
CA LYS A 57 -9.09 4.01 -16.08
C LYS A 57 -9.34 3.52 -14.66
N SER A 58 -9.78 2.29 -14.45
CA SER A 58 -10.10 1.80 -13.11
C SER A 58 -9.79 0.33 -12.93
N GLU A 59 -9.38 -0.04 -11.73
CA GLU A 59 -9.11 -1.42 -11.34
C GLU A 59 -9.55 -1.68 -9.91
N ILE A 60 -9.84 -2.92 -9.60
CA ILE A 60 -10.08 -3.42 -8.25
C ILE A 60 -8.95 -4.36 -7.86
N GLY A 61 -8.49 -4.25 -6.63
CA GLY A 61 -7.46 -5.08 -6.03
C GLY A 61 -7.99 -5.91 -4.87
N PHE A 62 -7.46 -7.10 -4.73
CA PHE A 62 -7.65 -7.96 -3.56
C PHE A 62 -6.28 -8.37 -3.04
N ARG A 63 -6.11 -8.40 -1.73
CA ARG A 63 -4.90 -8.84 -1.03
C ARG A 63 -5.24 -9.93 -0.05
N LEU A 64 -4.42 -10.95 0.00
CA LEU A 64 -4.48 -12.02 0.99
C LEU A 64 -3.14 -12.12 1.72
N GLY A 65 -3.14 -11.74 2.98
CA GLY A 65 -1.99 -11.90 3.86
C GLY A 65 -2.00 -13.24 4.58
N LEU A 66 -0.82 -13.71 4.96
CA LEU A 66 -0.65 -14.97 5.71
C LEU A 66 -0.21 -14.65 7.15
N PRO A 67 -0.86 -15.20 8.18
CA PRO A 67 -2.03 -16.09 8.20
C PRO A 67 -3.38 -15.39 8.08
N ILE A 68 -3.50 -14.17 7.73
CA ILE A 68 -4.63 -13.29 7.43
C ILE A 68 -4.15 -11.83 7.43
N TYR A 69 -2.96 -11.54 7.92
CA TYR A 69 -2.36 -10.21 8.00
C TYR A 69 -2.26 -9.54 6.64
N GLY A 70 -2.79 -8.33 6.54
CA GLY A 70 -2.75 -7.58 5.30
C GLY A 70 -3.84 -7.92 4.29
N THR A 71 -4.84 -8.72 4.69
CA THR A 71 -6.01 -9.01 3.85
C THR A 71 -6.87 -7.75 3.68
N GLY A 72 -7.26 -7.47 2.46
CA GLY A 72 -8.07 -6.31 2.16
C GLY A 72 -8.42 -6.18 0.68
N ILE A 73 -9.23 -5.18 0.39
CA ILE A 73 -9.66 -4.81 -0.96
C ILE A 73 -9.27 -3.35 -1.21
N ASP A 74 -9.08 -3.01 -2.46
CA ASP A 74 -8.89 -1.64 -2.86
C ASP A 74 -9.44 -1.37 -4.26
N TYR A 75 -9.75 -0.11 -4.51
CA TYR A 75 -10.19 0.39 -5.79
C TYR A 75 -9.29 1.53 -6.23
N SER A 76 -8.83 1.48 -7.46
CA SER A 76 -8.01 2.54 -8.05
C SER A 76 -8.70 3.16 -9.26
N ARG A 77 -8.54 4.48 -9.41
CA ARG A 77 -9.05 5.22 -10.55
C ARG A 77 -8.05 6.24 -11.05
N VAL A 78 -7.76 6.20 -12.33
CA VAL A 78 -6.96 7.21 -13.04
C VAL A 78 -7.80 8.47 -13.19
N LEU A 79 -7.30 9.60 -12.66
CA LEU A 79 -7.96 10.90 -12.70
C LEU A 79 -7.52 11.72 -13.90
N TYR A 80 -6.23 11.62 -14.21
CA TYR A 80 -5.58 12.38 -15.27
C TYR A 80 -4.53 11.54 -15.96
N GLN A 81 -4.39 11.70 -17.27
CA GLN A 81 -3.37 11.04 -18.08
C GLN A 81 -2.95 11.95 -19.21
N LYS A 82 -1.65 12.16 -19.35
CA LYS A 82 -1.04 12.88 -20.48
C LYS A 82 0.35 12.30 -20.74
N ASP A 83 0.59 11.87 -21.97
CA ASP A 83 1.84 11.29 -22.43
C ASP A 83 2.32 10.14 -21.51
N ASN A 84 3.45 10.35 -20.85
CA ASN A 84 4.07 9.40 -19.93
C ASN A 84 3.81 9.72 -18.43
N LYS A 85 2.84 10.56 -18.13
CA LYS A 85 2.44 10.95 -16.77
C LYS A 85 0.97 10.68 -16.55
N TRP A 86 0.63 10.23 -15.35
CA TRP A 86 -0.75 10.03 -14.97
C TRP A 86 -0.92 10.09 -13.45
N ASP A 87 -2.11 10.48 -13.06
CA ASP A 87 -2.49 10.63 -11.66
C ASP A 87 -3.59 9.62 -11.33
N MET A 88 -3.55 9.06 -10.13
CA MET A 88 -4.50 8.04 -9.69
C MET A 88 -4.88 8.26 -8.23
N ILE A 89 -6.13 8.00 -7.92
CA ILE A 89 -6.60 7.82 -6.56
C ILE A 89 -6.77 6.32 -6.28
N ASN A 90 -6.37 5.90 -5.10
CA ASN A 90 -6.62 4.55 -4.58
C ASN A 90 -7.35 4.66 -3.26
N LEU A 91 -8.43 3.92 -3.09
CA LEU A 91 -9.17 3.78 -1.85
C LEU A 91 -9.06 2.32 -1.41
N ALA A 92 -8.62 2.09 -0.20
CA ALA A 92 -8.39 0.76 0.31
C ALA A 92 -9.07 0.54 1.66
N TRP A 93 -9.44 -0.69 1.88
CA TRP A 93 -9.96 -1.18 3.14
C TRP A 93 -9.31 -2.52 3.48
N SER A 94 -8.84 -2.63 4.72
CA SER A 94 -8.20 -3.84 5.23
C SER A 94 -8.86 -4.28 6.51
N VAL A 95 -8.97 -5.58 6.66
CA VAL A 95 -9.38 -6.22 7.91
C VAL A 95 -8.15 -6.92 8.44
N ASN A 96 -7.69 -6.55 9.68
CA ASN A 96 -6.80 -7.41 10.37
C ASN A 96 -5.35 -6.96 10.64
N PRO A 97 -4.94 -7.08 11.85
CA PRO A 97 -5.77 -7.19 13.04
C PRO A 97 -6.54 -5.91 13.31
N ASN A 98 -6.17 -4.85 12.60
CA ASN A 98 -6.72 -3.51 12.69
C ASN A 98 -7.60 -3.23 11.47
N PHE A 99 -8.76 -2.65 11.68
CA PHE A 99 -9.53 -2.09 10.59
C PHE A 99 -8.81 -0.86 10.07
N ASN A 100 -8.42 -0.88 8.81
CA ASN A 100 -7.72 0.20 8.17
C ASN A 100 -8.49 0.65 6.92
N MET A 101 -8.74 1.96 6.86
CA MET A 101 -9.24 2.62 5.66
C MET A 101 -8.19 3.63 5.21
N ASP A 102 -7.78 3.54 3.97
CA ASP A 102 -6.82 4.50 3.42
C ASP A 102 -7.23 5.04 2.05
N GLY A 103 -6.92 6.32 1.87
CA GLY A 103 -7.05 7.01 0.59
C GLY A 103 -5.69 7.55 0.17
N THR A 104 -5.24 7.21 -1.02
CA THR A 104 -3.95 7.64 -1.55
C THR A 104 -4.12 8.32 -2.90
N TYR A 105 -3.52 9.49 -3.04
CA TYR A 105 -3.33 10.14 -4.32
C TYR A 105 -1.91 9.88 -4.80
N TYR A 106 -1.76 9.39 -6.02
CA TYR A 106 -0.49 9.07 -6.66
C TYR A 106 -0.26 9.88 -7.90
N LYS A 107 0.99 10.29 -8.12
CA LYS A 107 1.49 10.80 -9.40
C LYS A 107 2.55 9.88 -9.95
N PHE A 108 2.32 9.41 -11.16
CA PHE A 108 3.21 8.49 -11.86
C PHE A 108 3.90 9.18 -13.02
N LYS A 109 5.14 8.75 -13.26
CA LYS A 109 5.89 9.03 -14.49
C LYS A 109 6.51 7.75 -14.99
N THR A 110 6.26 7.44 -16.25
CA THR A 110 6.78 6.25 -16.91
C THR A 110 7.80 6.62 -17.97
N LYS A 111 8.75 5.74 -18.24
CA LYS A 111 9.73 5.88 -19.32
C LYS A 111 10.02 4.49 -19.90
N LYS A 112 9.93 4.35 -21.22
CA LYS A 112 10.33 3.12 -21.90
C LYS A 112 11.85 2.95 -21.75
N GLY A 113 12.28 1.81 -21.23
CA GLY A 113 13.69 1.45 -21.13
C GLY A 113 14.24 0.93 -22.47
N ASN A 114 15.56 0.81 -22.58
CA ASN A 114 16.20 0.22 -23.75
C ASN A 114 15.86 -1.26 -23.95
N ASP A 115 15.45 -1.92 -22.86
CA ASP A 115 14.94 -3.30 -22.80
C ASP A 115 13.47 -3.44 -23.23
N GLY A 116 12.83 -2.34 -23.65
CA GLY A 116 11.43 -2.29 -24.03
C GLY A 116 10.45 -2.25 -22.84
N PHE A 117 10.94 -2.46 -21.59
CA PHE A 117 10.11 -2.40 -20.40
C PHE A 117 9.75 -0.98 -20.01
N LEU A 118 8.50 -0.77 -19.55
CA LEU A 118 8.02 0.53 -19.10
C LEU A 118 8.42 0.75 -17.63
N LYS A 119 9.56 1.40 -17.40
CA LYS A 119 10.00 1.81 -16.07
C LYS A 119 9.09 2.87 -15.49
N SER A 120 8.73 2.74 -14.23
CA SER A 120 7.82 3.66 -13.55
C SER A 120 8.44 4.24 -12.29
N ARG A 121 8.13 5.51 -12.03
CA ARG A 121 8.41 6.18 -10.75
C ARG A 121 7.15 6.88 -10.30
N TRP A 122 6.93 6.91 -9.00
CA TRP A 122 5.76 7.58 -8.44
C TRP A 122 6.08 8.22 -7.10
N TRP A 123 5.24 9.14 -6.74
CA TRP A 123 5.11 9.65 -5.39
C TRP A 123 3.64 9.82 -5.06
N GLY A 124 3.30 9.89 -3.80
CA GLY A 124 1.91 10.04 -3.38
C GLY A 124 1.77 10.58 -1.97
N ILE A 125 0.54 10.97 -1.66
CA ILE A 125 0.08 11.37 -0.34
C ILE A 125 -0.99 10.39 0.08
N ARG A 126 -0.90 9.88 1.30
CA ARG A 126 -1.85 8.90 1.86
C ARG A 126 -2.39 9.38 3.19
N GLY A 127 -3.72 9.43 3.29
CA GLY A 127 -4.42 9.53 4.56
C GLY A 127 -4.92 8.17 4.99
N MET A 128 -4.79 7.85 6.29
CA MET A 128 -5.21 6.58 6.85
C MET A 128 -5.99 6.78 8.14
N ILE A 129 -7.02 5.96 8.34
CA ILE A 129 -7.75 5.80 9.58
C ILE A 129 -7.60 4.34 10.00
N ILE A 130 -6.92 4.12 11.11
CA ILE A 130 -6.60 2.79 11.63
C ILE A 130 -7.33 2.61 12.95
N ARG A 131 -8.24 1.66 13.03
CA ARG A 131 -8.91 1.29 14.26
C ARG A 131 -8.34 -0.02 14.79
N ASN A 132 -7.74 0.03 15.95
CA ASN A 132 -7.22 -1.17 16.61
C ASN A 132 -8.40 -2.06 17.05
N GLY A 133 -8.41 -3.32 16.60
CA GLY A 133 -9.50 -4.25 16.86
C GLY A 133 -9.57 -4.73 18.31
N ILE A 134 -8.51 -4.55 19.11
CA ILE A 134 -8.44 -4.99 20.51
C ILE A 134 -8.74 -3.82 21.45
N THR A 135 -8.04 -2.69 21.27
CA THR A 135 -8.12 -1.54 22.19
C THR A 135 -9.19 -0.52 21.79
N ASN A 136 -9.80 -0.66 20.62
CA ASN A 136 -10.69 0.33 20.00
C ASN A 136 -10.06 1.73 19.79
N HIS A 137 -8.77 1.86 19.99
CA HIS A 137 -8.07 3.13 19.74
C HIS A 137 -8.04 3.41 18.23
N THR A 138 -8.29 4.65 17.85
CA THR A 138 -8.22 5.11 16.46
C THR A 138 -7.01 6.00 16.27
N SER A 139 -6.20 5.68 15.24
CA SER A 139 -5.04 6.46 14.82
C SER A 139 -5.33 7.04 13.44
N ASN A 140 -5.15 8.34 13.31
CA ASN A 140 -5.27 9.04 12.02
C ASN A 140 -3.86 9.41 11.55
N ARG A 141 -3.49 8.96 10.37
CA ARG A 141 -2.14 9.19 9.84
C ARG A 141 -2.20 9.89 8.50
N LEU A 142 -1.24 10.78 8.31
CA LEU A 142 -0.96 11.39 7.01
C LEU A 142 0.47 11.06 6.63
N GLY A 143 0.69 10.66 5.40
CA GLY A 143 2.02 10.26 4.95
C GLY A 143 2.34 10.62 3.53
N LEU A 144 3.64 10.67 3.28
CA LEU A 144 4.22 10.81 1.96
C LEU A 144 4.87 9.49 1.57
N LEU A 145 4.73 9.12 0.33
CA LEU A 145 5.32 7.90 -0.20
C LEU A 145 5.95 8.14 -1.57
N MET A 146 6.95 7.34 -1.87
CA MET A 146 7.63 7.34 -3.17
C MET A 146 8.02 5.94 -3.56
N GLY A 147 8.03 5.66 -4.86
CA GLY A 147 8.40 4.35 -5.34
C GLY A 147 8.94 4.34 -6.75
N PHE A 148 9.47 3.19 -7.12
CA PHE A 148 9.95 2.95 -8.45
C PHE A 148 9.81 1.48 -8.84
N GLN A 149 9.66 1.24 -10.14
CA GLN A 149 9.77 -0.08 -10.75
C GLN A 149 10.73 0.02 -11.95
N GLY A 150 11.85 -0.66 -11.82
CA GLY A 150 12.93 -0.63 -12.82
C GLY A 150 12.93 -1.82 -13.78
N ASN A 151 12.23 -2.91 -13.44
CA ASN A 151 12.10 -4.11 -14.24
C ASN A 151 10.73 -4.79 -14.03
N PRO A 152 10.35 -5.78 -14.88
CA PRO A 152 9.02 -6.41 -14.79
C PRO A 152 8.79 -7.24 -13.52
N ARG A 153 9.85 -7.59 -12.79
CA ARG A 153 9.76 -8.57 -11.69
C ARG A 153 9.57 -7.93 -10.34
N TRP A 154 10.11 -6.71 -10.12
CA TRP A 154 10.05 -6.06 -8.82
C TRP A 154 10.01 -4.54 -8.89
N GLY A 155 9.41 -3.95 -7.89
CA GLY A 155 9.42 -2.53 -7.59
C GLY A 155 9.51 -2.32 -6.08
N MET A 156 9.77 -1.10 -5.66
CA MET A 156 9.87 -0.71 -4.26
C MET A 156 9.09 0.57 -4.00
N GLU A 157 8.42 0.63 -2.86
CA GLU A 157 7.78 1.83 -2.33
C GLU A 157 8.29 2.08 -0.92
N LEU A 158 8.61 3.32 -0.62
CA LEU A 158 8.98 3.82 0.70
C LEU A 158 7.95 4.87 1.11
N GLY A 159 7.57 4.88 2.38
CA GLY A 159 6.64 5.85 2.93
C GLY A 159 6.99 6.25 4.35
N TYR A 160 6.68 7.49 4.69
CA TYR A 160 6.68 8.00 6.07
C TYR A 160 5.27 8.44 6.41
N PHE A 161 4.77 7.98 7.55
CA PHE A 161 3.42 8.25 8.03
C PHE A 161 3.48 8.85 9.43
N HIS A 162 2.92 10.04 9.56
CA HIS A 162 2.87 10.78 10.81
C HIS A 162 1.48 10.67 11.43
N ASP A 163 1.42 10.35 12.72
CA ASP A 163 0.20 10.39 13.54
C ASP A 163 0.24 11.65 14.40
N PRO A 164 -0.50 12.71 14.02
CA PRO A 164 -0.47 13.97 14.75
C PRO A 164 -1.09 13.87 16.17
N THR A 165 -1.83 12.79 16.46
CA THR A 165 -2.39 12.56 17.79
C THR A 165 -1.37 11.91 18.72
N ALA A 166 -0.61 10.94 18.21
CA ALA A 166 0.39 10.24 18.99
C ALA A 166 1.75 10.96 19.04
N MET A 167 2.04 11.80 18.04
CA MET A 167 3.27 12.57 17.90
C MET A 167 2.94 14.02 17.52
N PRO A 168 2.52 14.89 18.45
CA PRO A 168 2.21 16.28 18.16
C PRO A 168 3.45 17.02 17.61
N ILE A 169 3.30 17.74 16.50
CA ILE A 169 4.42 18.48 15.87
C ILE A 169 4.95 19.59 16.79
N THR A 170 4.12 20.04 17.74
CA THR A 170 4.49 21.09 18.71
C THR A 170 5.43 20.61 19.83
N GLU A 171 5.73 19.31 19.89
CA GLU A 171 6.60 18.73 20.92
C GLU A 171 7.93 18.22 20.32
N ILE A 172 8.22 18.59 19.08
CA ILE A 172 9.52 18.34 18.41
C ILE A 172 10.38 19.63 18.51
#